data_0de938f591ed7ca6f66ea2b1bf980364
#
_entry.id   0de938f591ed7ca6f66ea2b1bf980364
#
_cell.length_a   1.000
_cell.length_b   1.000
_cell.length_c   1.000
_cell.angle_alpha   90.00
_cell.angle_beta   90.00
_cell.angle_gamma   90.00
#
_symmetry.space_group_name_H-M   'P 1'
#
loop_
_entity.id
_entity.type
_entity.pdbx_description
1 polymer ?
#
loop_
_entity_poly.entity_id
_entity_poly.type
_entity_poly.pdbx_seq_one_letter_code
_entity_poly.pdbx_strand_id
1 'polypeptide(L)'
;MKNKLTDLNNHLFAQLERLSEEGLTPEQIAQEVQRTDAIVGVSEQIVRNADLQLKAVAILANHERMRPHLTMIGADKTGGSE
;
A
#
# COMPACT_ATOMS: atom_id res chain seq x y z
N MET A 1 5.61 7.30 -13.17
CA MET A 1 4.33 6.97 -12.52
C MET A 1 4.08 7.94 -11.38
N LYS A 2 2.88 8.40 -11.26
CA LYS A 2 2.49 9.22 -10.12
C LYS A 2 2.32 8.32 -8.89
N ASN A 3 2.40 8.92 -7.73
CA ASN A 3 2.40 8.17 -6.46
C ASN A 3 1.02 8.01 -5.86
N LYS A 4 0.05 7.59 -6.67
CA LYS A 4 -1.31 7.39 -6.21
C LYS A 4 -1.76 5.96 -6.48
N LEU A 5 -2.59 5.42 -5.60
CA LEU A 5 -3.16 4.09 -5.80
C LEU A 5 -4.05 4.01 -7.03
N THR A 6 -4.70 5.12 -7.40
CA THR A 6 -5.48 5.17 -8.63
C THR A 6 -4.62 4.99 -9.86
N ASP A 7 -3.41 5.54 -9.85
CA ASP A 7 -2.47 5.35 -10.95
C ASP A 7 -2.03 3.90 -11.05
N LEU A 8 -1.81 3.25 -9.91
CA LEU A 8 -1.49 1.83 -9.87
C LEU A 8 -2.62 1.00 -10.46
N ASN A 9 -3.86 1.30 -10.09
CA ASN A 9 -5.02 0.61 -10.66
C ASN A 9 -5.07 0.76 -12.16
N ASN A 10 -4.80 1.96 -12.66
CA ASN A 10 -4.80 2.22 -14.11
C ASN A 10 -3.76 1.36 -14.82
N HIS A 11 -2.59 1.19 -14.22
CA HIS A 11 -1.54 0.34 -14.79
C HIS A 11 -1.96 -1.14 -14.77
N LEU A 12 -2.61 -1.58 -13.72
CA LEU A 12 -3.09 -2.96 -13.61
C LEU A 12 -4.16 -3.25 -14.65
N PHE A 13 -5.12 -2.33 -14.84
CA PHE A 13 -6.15 -2.49 -15.85
C PHE A 13 -5.56 -2.48 -17.25
N ALA A 14 -4.59 -1.62 -17.51
CA ALA A 14 -3.90 -1.60 -18.80
C ALA A 14 -3.21 -2.94 -19.08
N GLN A 15 -2.61 -3.55 -18.06
CA GLN A 15 -1.97 -4.84 -18.20
C GLN A 15 -2.98 -5.96 -18.44
N LEU A 16 -4.14 -5.89 -17.78
CA LEU A 16 -5.22 -6.83 -18.04
C LEU A 16 -5.69 -6.75 -19.49
N GLU A 17 -5.80 -5.55 -20.02
CA GLU A 17 -6.18 -5.38 -21.42
C GLU A 17 -5.16 -5.99 -22.37
N ARG A 18 -3.87 -5.85 -22.07
CA ARG A 18 -2.81 -6.46 -22.88
C ARG A 18 -2.91 -7.98 -22.86
N LEU A 19 -3.17 -8.55 -21.68
CA LEU A 19 -3.34 -10.01 -21.57
C LEU A 19 -4.57 -10.51 -22.29
N SER A 20 -5.60 -9.67 -22.40
CA SER A 20 -6.85 -10.02 -23.05
C SER A 20 -6.82 -9.81 -24.56
N GLU A 21 -5.72 -9.27 -25.09
CA GLU A 21 -5.63 -8.97 -26.50
C GLU A 21 -5.63 -10.23 -27.34
N GLU A 22 -6.42 -10.21 -28.41
CA GLU A 22 -6.48 -11.35 -29.32
C GLU A 22 -5.30 -11.31 -30.29
N GLY A 23 -4.89 -12.49 -30.77
CA GLY A 23 -3.86 -12.59 -31.77
C GLY A 23 -2.45 -12.54 -31.23
N LEU A 24 -2.26 -12.63 -29.92
CA LEU A 24 -0.93 -12.70 -29.35
C LEU A 24 -0.28 -14.05 -29.69
N THR A 25 1.00 -14.01 -30.03
CA THR A 25 1.77 -15.24 -30.22
C THR A 25 2.10 -15.87 -28.85
N PRO A 26 2.44 -17.17 -28.81
CA PRO A 26 2.85 -17.77 -27.53
C PRO A 26 4.00 -17.03 -26.86
N GLU A 27 4.96 -16.53 -27.62
CA GLU A 27 6.08 -15.77 -27.08
C GLU A 27 5.61 -14.46 -26.48
N GLN A 28 4.69 -13.79 -27.14
CA GLN A 28 4.11 -12.53 -26.62
C GLN A 28 3.32 -12.79 -25.36
N ILE A 29 2.56 -13.87 -25.31
CA ILE A 29 1.82 -14.24 -24.11
C ILE A 29 2.78 -14.49 -22.96
N ALA A 30 3.86 -15.24 -23.18
CA ALA A 30 4.85 -15.50 -22.15
C ALA A 30 5.47 -14.22 -21.62
N GLN A 31 5.79 -13.27 -22.50
CA GLN A 31 6.34 -11.98 -22.11
C GLN A 31 5.34 -11.18 -21.29
N GLU A 32 4.06 -11.17 -21.69
CA GLU A 32 3.06 -10.43 -20.95
C GLU A 32 2.77 -11.06 -19.60
N VAL A 33 2.83 -12.38 -19.50
CA VAL A 33 2.70 -13.05 -18.20
C VAL A 33 3.84 -12.67 -17.28
N GLN A 34 5.07 -12.66 -17.76
CA GLN A 34 6.22 -12.22 -16.96
C GLN A 34 6.07 -10.78 -16.51
N ARG A 35 5.63 -9.92 -17.42
CA ARG A 35 5.40 -8.50 -17.09
C ARG A 35 4.32 -8.37 -16.03
N THR A 36 3.24 -9.15 -16.16
CA THR A 36 2.15 -9.13 -15.19
C THR A 36 2.63 -9.57 -13.83
N ASP A 37 3.42 -10.64 -13.76
CA ASP A 37 3.96 -11.12 -12.50
C ASP A 37 4.81 -10.05 -11.82
N ALA A 38 5.65 -9.36 -12.60
CA ALA A 38 6.47 -8.29 -12.06
C ALA A 38 5.62 -7.12 -11.54
N ILE A 39 4.60 -6.73 -12.31
CA ILE A 39 3.71 -5.63 -11.92
C ILE A 39 2.93 -6.01 -10.66
N VAL A 40 2.42 -7.23 -10.58
CA VAL A 40 1.69 -7.71 -9.41
C VAL A 40 2.61 -7.73 -8.19
N GLY A 41 3.84 -8.21 -8.34
CA GLY A 41 4.80 -8.23 -7.23
C GLY A 41 5.09 -6.85 -6.69
N VAL A 42 5.35 -5.90 -7.57
CA VAL A 42 5.58 -4.51 -7.15
C VAL A 42 4.32 -3.92 -6.53
N SER A 43 3.15 -4.20 -7.11
CA SER A 43 1.88 -3.71 -6.61
C SER A 43 1.59 -4.21 -5.21
N GLU A 44 1.89 -5.46 -4.94
CA GLU A 44 1.73 -6.02 -3.59
C GLU A 44 2.58 -5.27 -2.57
N GLN A 45 3.82 -4.91 -2.94
CA GLN A 45 4.68 -4.14 -2.05
C GLN A 45 4.13 -2.74 -1.82
N ILE A 46 3.63 -2.09 -2.85
CA ILE A 46 3.05 -0.75 -2.73
C ILE A 46 1.84 -0.78 -1.81
N VAL A 47 0.94 -1.74 -2.01
CA VAL A 47 -0.26 -1.87 -1.19
C VAL A 47 0.10 -2.20 0.25
N ARG A 48 1.06 -3.08 0.46
CA ARG A 48 1.53 -3.43 1.79
C ARG A 48 2.11 -2.21 2.50
N ASN A 49 2.89 -1.41 1.79
CA ASN A 49 3.47 -0.20 2.34
C ASN A 49 2.40 0.82 2.72
N ALA A 50 1.40 0.99 1.87
CA ALA A 50 0.27 1.88 2.16
C ALA A 50 -0.51 1.40 3.38
N ASP A 51 -0.71 0.09 3.51
CA ASP A 51 -1.39 -0.49 4.66
C ASP A 51 -0.62 -0.23 5.96
N LEU A 52 0.71 -0.37 5.92
CA LEU A 52 1.55 -0.06 7.07
C LEU A 52 1.45 1.41 7.45
N GLN A 53 1.41 2.31 6.47
CA GLN A 53 1.27 3.74 6.73
C GLN A 53 -0.08 4.04 7.39
N LEU A 54 -1.14 3.41 6.91
CA LEU A 54 -2.47 3.58 7.52
C LEU A 54 -2.50 3.07 8.95
N LYS A 55 -1.87 1.93 9.20
CA LYS A 55 -1.78 1.39 10.56
C LYS A 55 -0.99 2.32 11.47
N ALA A 56 0.09 2.88 10.98
CA ALA A 56 0.89 3.83 11.74
C ALA A 56 0.08 5.08 12.09
N VAL A 57 -0.68 5.61 11.13
CA VAL A 57 -1.55 6.75 11.38
C VAL A 57 -2.62 6.41 12.40
N ALA A 58 -3.20 5.23 12.32
CA ALA A 58 -4.21 4.79 13.29
C ALA A 58 -3.62 4.69 14.71
N ILE A 59 -2.41 4.17 14.82
CA ILE A 59 -1.72 4.08 16.11
C ILE A 59 -1.47 5.47 16.68
N LEU A 60 -0.99 6.40 15.86
CA LEU A 60 -0.76 7.77 16.28
C LEU A 60 -2.06 8.44 16.72
N ALA A 61 -3.14 8.24 15.97
CA ALA A 61 -4.43 8.82 16.32
C ALA A 61 -4.92 8.29 17.66
N ASN A 62 -4.76 6.99 17.90
CA ASN A 62 -5.14 6.40 19.17
C ASN A 62 -4.29 6.92 20.31
N HIS A 63 -2.99 7.08 20.07
CA HIS A 63 -2.09 7.63 21.07
C HIS A 63 -2.50 9.05 21.46
N GLU A 64 -2.79 9.88 20.48
CA GLU A 64 -3.21 11.25 20.72
C GLU A 64 -4.52 11.31 21.50
N ARG A 65 -5.44 10.42 21.18
CA ARG A 65 -6.72 10.34 21.87
C ARG A 65 -6.58 9.92 23.32
N MET A 66 -5.66 9.04 23.62
CA MET A 66 -5.46 8.51 24.95
C MET A 66 -4.56 9.38 25.83
N ARG A 67 -3.92 10.34 25.24
CA ARG A 67 -2.96 11.18 25.95
C ARG A 67 -3.52 11.89 27.18
N PRO A 68 -4.67 12.58 27.08
CA PRO A 68 -5.26 13.20 28.26
C PRO A 68 -5.59 12.20 29.36
N HIS A 69 -6.07 11.01 28.96
CA HIS A 69 -6.41 9.96 29.89
C HIS A 69 -5.18 9.45 30.63
N LEU A 70 -4.09 9.25 29.92
CA LEU A 70 -2.84 8.79 30.52
C LEU A 70 -2.30 9.84 31.48
N THR A 71 -2.42 11.08 31.16
CA THR A 71 -2.01 12.16 32.03
C THR A 71 -2.80 12.16 33.33
N MET A 72 -4.09 11.89 33.24
CA MET A 72 -4.96 11.85 34.43
C MET A 72 -4.56 10.76 35.39
N ILE A 73 -4.09 9.64 34.89
CA ILE A 73 -3.67 8.54 35.77
C ILE A 73 -2.18 8.63 36.13
N GLY A 74 -1.51 9.67 35.70
CA GLY A 74 -0.13 9.92 36.09
C GLY A 74 0.90 9.15 35.31
N ALA A 75 0.50 8.33 34.35
CA ALA A 75 1.42 7.52 33.58
C ALA A 75 2.37 8.35 32.74
N ASP A 76 1.93 9.49 32.34
CA ASP A 76 2.68 10.37 31.46
C ASP A 76 3.85 11.07 32.14
N LYS A 77 3.90 10.99 33.43
CA LYS A 77 4.96 11.69 34.18
C LYS A 77 6.31 11.03 34.04
N THR A 78 6.31 9.77 33.74
CA THR A 78 7.55 9.01 33.66
C THR A 78 8.37 9.40 32.44
N GLY A 79 7.73 9.92 31.54
CA GLY A 79 8.43 10.30 30.37
C GLY A 79 8.91 11.70 30.43
N GLY A 80 8.71 12.09 31.28
CA GLY A 80 8.74 13.25 31.51
C GLY A 80 7.89 14.04 30.82
N SER A 81 7.87 13.55 31.01
CA SER A 81 7.35 14.06 30.99
C SER A 81 7.06 14.63 30.80
N GLU A 82 7.25 14.52 30.82
CA GLU A 82 6.88 14.82 30.75
C GLU A 82 6.74 15.34 30.43
#